data_d9bfe1ee991729909fb7f57066f83766
#
_entry.id   d9bfe1ee991729909fb7f57066f83766
#
_cell.length_a   1.000
_cell.length_b   1.000
_cell.length_c   1.000
_cell.angle_alpha   90.00
_cell.angle_beta   90.00
_cell.angle_gamma   90.00
#
_symmetry.space_group_name_H-M   'P 1'
#
loop_
_entity.id
_entity.type
_entity.pdbx_description
1 polymer ?
#
loop_
_entity_poly.entity_id
_entity_poly.type
_entity_poly.pdbx_seq_one_letter_code
_entity_poly.pdbx_strand_id
1 'polypeptide(L)'
;MKKRALLFLLPFVASCGSPIVFRAYQNPEISTSYPFKKGEGFETLSEYAPIATQGGNLPTSYSSIYNNGSRFSLPSLGRQKLLVIPMDFQEYPGETEEIEAISQAFFGQNDADAFPSVAEYFDRSSYSRFQLEGRVAPSWFRSSQYSYSDLSSVYGSKRTEQALQKLYREALEWYDATYPDAPSSEYAYSDGHGHEVVPVYFIYRAPYVADKNRASMFWAFSISSPAPISWSSYSMLRTSKGEDSHTLIHETGHLLGFPDLYDANDSVSSGQISPCGHGDMMDGSLGDENPFFKLLMGWTKPIVVRGEGEVTLHQFVSSGDCLLLKGHYSDSLFDEYVLLDFYTPSSLNGFDANQRKGTLNRMVRKSGVRAYRVDARLGLFSSSGASELLTFNSDLAGKQIGFYASNSQGYESSGYIEGANPLLQWLDASSSSSKLRSYFVASDANKTIQQNGYEYQCRDVLFQRGQGFEGDAFSDLRFSNGSVGFSWKVEEVGSTFARISFQPIP
;
A
#
# COMPACT_ATOMS: atom_id res chain seq x y z
N MET A 1 6.92 -45.94 5.75
CA MET A 1 6.14 -45.65 4.53
C MET A 1 6.40 -44.22 4.14
N LYS A 2 7.23 -43.97 3.14
CA LYS A 2 7.57 -42.63 2.64
C LYS A 2 6.49 -42.22 1.65
N LYS A 3 5.70 -41.16 1.97
CA LYS A 3 4.80 -40.55 1.01
C LYS A 3 5.64 -39.70 0.05
N ARG A 4 5.72 -40.15 -1.21
CA ARG A 4 6.28 -39.36 -2.32
C ARG A 4 5.23 -38.29 -2.70
N ALA A 5 5.59 -37.02 -2.63
CA ALA A 5 4.85 -35.96 -3.25
C ALA A 5 5.00 -36.09 -4.78
N LEU A 6 3.89 -36.20 -5.46
CA LEU A 6 3.84 -36.29 -6.93
C LEU A 6 3.90 -34.83 -7.44
N LEU A 7 5.02 -34.46 -8.04
CA LEU A 7 5.21 -33.21 -8.73
C LEU A 7 4.51 -33.31 -10.09
N PHE A 8 3.39 -32.64 -10.28
CA PHE A 8 2.79 -32.47 -11.60
C PHE A 8 3.57 -31.40 -12.37
N LEU A 9 4.43 -31.82 -13.27
CA LEU A 9 5.00 -31.02 -14.33
C LEU A 9 3.95 -30.90 -15.44
N LEU A 10 3.30 -29.76 -15.55
CA LEU A 10 2.56 -29.39 -16.76
C LEU A 10 3.55 -28.93 -17.83
N PRO A 11 3.39 -29.36 -19.09
CA PRO A 11 4.26 -28.90 -20.16
C PRO A 11 3.94 -27.43 -20.49
N PHE A 12 4.86 -26.53 -20.18
CA PHE A 12 4.80 -25.15 -20.65
C PHE A 12 5.21 -25.09 -22.11
N VAL A 13 4.33 -24.55 -22.95
CA VAL A 13 4.67 -24.08 -24.29
C VAL A 13 5.57 -22.86 -24.13
N ALA A 14 6.77 -22.92 -24.67
CA ALA A 14 7.75 -21.87 -24.62
C ALA A 14 7.23 -20.63 -25.38
N SER A 15 6.68 -19.66 -24.68
CA SER A 15 6.67 -18.27 -25.11
C SER A 15 7.86 -17.57 -24.46
N CYS A 16 8.55 -16.72 -25.19
CA CYS A 16 9.76 -16.03 -24.80
C CYS A 16 9.55 -15.17 -23.54
N GLY A 17 9.68 -15.76 -22.40
CA GLY A 17 9.71 -15.17 -21.09
C GLY A 17 10.33 -16.17 -20.14
N SER A 18 11.30 -15.75 -19.33
CA SER A 18 11.95 -16.62 -18.35
C SER A 18 10.90 -17.27 -17.46
N PRO A 19 11.03 -18.55 -17.13
CA PRO A 19 10.07 -19.23 -16.27
C PRO A 19 10.06 -18.58 -14.89
N ILE A 20 8.90 -18.09 -14.47
CA ILE A 20 8.72 -17.57 -13.11
C ILE A 20 8.85 -18.76 -12.16
N VAL A 21 9.91 -18.78 -11.37
CA VAL A 21 10.10 -19.79 -10.33
C VAL A 21 9.37 -19.32 -9.09
N PHE A 22 8.17 -19.87 -8.88
CA PHE A 22 7.43 -19.62 -7.65
C PHE A 22 8.15 -20.23 -6.46
N ARG A 23 8.44 -19.42 -5.45
CA ARG A 23 8.79 -19.97 -4.14
C ARG A 23 7.55 -20.66 -3.57
N ALA A 24 7.74 -21.84 -2.99
CA ALA A 24 6.65 -22.50 -2.30
C ALA A 24 6.08 -21.57 -1.23
N TYR A 25 4.75 -21.40 -1.23
CA TYR A 25 4.05 -20.66 -0.19
C TYR A 25 4.45 -21.25 1.17
N GLN A 26 5.28 -20.54 1.89
CA GLN A 26 5.50 -20.80 3.30
C GLN A 26 4.55 -19.86 4.02
N ASN A 27 3.49 -20.44 4.57
CA ASN A 27 2.69 -19.72 5.54
C ASN A 27 3.68 -19.35 6.67
N PRO A 28 4.04 -18.08 6.87
CA PRO A 28 4.74 -17.76 8.09
C PRO A 28 3.72 -18.14 9.16
N GLU A 29 3.90 -19.30 9.79
CA GLU A 29 3.32 -19.50 11.10
C GLU A 29 3.80 -18.27 11.84
N ILE A 30 2.87 -17.39 12.18
CA ILE A 30 3.15 -16.36 13.17
C ILE A 30 3.75 -17.16 14.30
N SER A 31 5.04 -16.98 14.52
CA SER A 31 5.79 -17.85 15.38
C SER A 31 5.08 -17.84 16.73
N THR A 32 4.39 -18.93 17.05
CA THR A 32 3.76 -19.12 18.36
C THR A 32 4.80 -19.24 19.48
N SER A 33 6.07 -19.10 19.11
CA SER A 33 7.21 -19.08 20.04
C SER A 33 7.50 -17.69 20.61
N TYR A 34 6.53 -16.77 20.61
CA TYR A 34 6.65 -15.56 21.42
C TYR A 34 6.77 -15.94 22.88
N PRO A 35 7.77 -15.41 23.59
CA PRO A 35 7.91 -15.63 25.02
C PRO A 35 6.95 -14.75 25.83
N PHE A 36 5.68 -14.66 25.42
CA PHE A 36 4.65 -14.16 26.33
C PHE A 36 3.99 -15.36 26.97
N LYS A 37 3.80 -15.28 28.26
CA LYS A 37 3.09 -16.29 29.01
C LYS A 37 1.62 -16.15 28.67
N LYS A 38 1.02 -17.23 28.16
CA LYS A 38 -0.40 -17.29 27.85
C LYS A 38 -1.21 -16.86 29.08
N GLY A 39 -1.97 -15.78 28.95
CA GLY A 39 -2.75 -15.18 30.04
C GLY A 39 -2.19 -13.85 30.59
N GLU A 40 -1.05 -13.35 30.08
CA GLU A 40 -0.40 -12.12 30.53
C GLU A 40 -0.65 -10.92 29.62
N GLY A 41 -1.90 -10.63 29.30
CA GLY A 41 -2.24 -9.37 28.67
C GLY A 41 -2.07 -9.28 27.15
N PHE A 42 -1.84 -10.41 26.46
CA PHE A 42 -1.67 -10.44 25.01
C PHE A 42 -2.55 -11.49 24.35
N GLU A 43 -3.04 -11.17 23.17
CA GLU A 43 -3.86 -12.05 22.37
C GLU A 43 -3.49 -11.90 20.89
N THR A 44 -3.34 -13.03 20.18
CA THR A 44 -3.23 -13.01 18.72
C THR A 44 -4.63 -13.11 18.14
N LEU A 45 -5.05 -12.11 17.38
CA LEU A 45 -6.34 -12.16 16.70
C LEU A 45 -6.35 -13.22 15.63
N SER A 46 -7.27 -14.17 15.73
CA SER A 46 -7.49 -15.17 14.69
C SER A 46 -8.39 -14.63 13.59
N GLU A 47 -9.37 -13.82 13.94
CA GLU A 47 -10.35 -13.20 13.05
C GLU A 47 -10.73 -11.82 13.56
N TYR A 48 -11.21 -10.95 12.66
CA TYR A 48 -11.73 -9.64 13.02
C TYR A 48 -13.24 -9.70 13.16
N ALA A 49 -13.77 -9.10 14.22
CA ALA A 49 -15.20 -8.97 14.40
C ALA A 49 -15.78 -8.01 13.34
N PRO A 50 -16.86 -8.39 12.63
CA PRO A 50 -17.55 -7.48 11.73
C PRO A 50 -18.26 -6.39 12.54
N ILE A 51 -18.30 -5.18 11.96
CA ILE A 51 -19.21 -4.14 12.49
C ILE A 51 -20.62 -4.51 12.04
N ALA A 52 -21.51 -4.72 13.00
CA ALA A 52 -22.94 -4.95 12.69
C ALA A 52 -23.63 -3.64 12.32
N THR A 53 -24.44 -3.65 11.26
CA THR A 53 -25.30 -2.54 10.86
C THR A 53 -26.76 -3.00 10.78
N GLN A 54 -27.71 -2.08 10.72
CA GLN A 54 -29.14 -2.43 10.57
C GLN A 54 -29.47 -3.19 9.27
N GLY A 55 -28.59 -3.18 8.29
CA GLY A 55 -28.78 -3.85 6.99
C GLY A 55 -27.98 -5.13 6.79
N GLY A 56 -27.22 -5.57 7.78
CA GLY A 56 -26.36 -6.75 7.69
C GLY A 56 -24.98 -6.54 8.32
N ASN A 57 -24.15 -7.56 8.28
CA ASN A 57 -22.76 -7.47 8.71
C ASN A 57 -21.94 -6.72 7.68
N LEU A 58 -21.14 -5.76 8.11
CA LEU A 58 -20.12 -5.19 7.27
C LEU A 58 -19.04 -6.24 6.96
N PRO A 59 -18.48 -6.13 5.77
CA PRO A 59 -17.43 -7.02 5.37
C PRO A 59 -16.22 -6.94 6.31
N THR A 60 -15.66 -8.08 6.61
CA THR A 60 -14.49 -8.23 7.49
C THR A 60 -13.16 -7.97 6.77
N SER A 61 -13.18 -7.79 5.44
CA SER A 61 -11.99 -7.54 4.64
C SER A 61 -12.09 -6.23 3.88
N TYR A 62 -10.95 -5.61 3.65
CA TYR A 62 -10.86 -4.36 2.90
C TYR A 62 -11.37 -4.48 1.46
N SER A 63 -11.08 -5.61 0.78
CA SER A 63 -11.59 -5.87 -0.56
C SER A 63 -13.11 -5.80 -0.65
N SER A 64 -13.80 -6.16 0.41
CA SER A 64 -15.27 -6.11 0.45
C SER A 64 -15.83 -4.70 0.70
N ILE A 65 -15.00 -3.73 1.12
CA ILE A 65 -15.38 -2.32 1.16
C ILE A 65 -15.41 -1.73 -0.25
N TYR A 66 -14.48 -2.15 -1.11
CA TYR A 66 -14.40 -1.70 -2.49
C TYR A 66 -15.41 -2.38 -3.40
N ASN A 67 -15.74 -3.64 -3.15
CA ASN A 67 -16.58 -4.46 -4.02
C ASN A 67 -18.09 -4.24 -3.81
N ASN A 68 -18.53 -3.03 -3.47
CA ASN A 68 -19.95 -2.75 -3.36
C ASN A 68 -20.62 -2.34 -4.70
N GLY A 69 -20.15 -2.89 -5.82
CA GLY A 69 -20.80 -2.85 -7.12
C GLY A 69 -20.32 -1.76 -8.09
N SER A 70 -19.38 -0.88 -7.72
CA SER A 70 -18.84 0.15 -8.62
C SER A 70 -17.33 0.31 -8.60
N ARG A 71 -16.65 -0.30 -7.64
CA ARG A 71 -15.19 -0.27 -7.51
C ARG A 71 -14.65 -1.68 -7.36
N PHE A 72 -13.50 -1.91 -7.95
CA PHE A 72 -12.85 -3.21 -7.98
C PHE A 72 -11.42 -3.08 -7.48
N SER A 73 -10.96 -4.08 -6.74
CA SER A 73 -9.57 -4.23 -6.35
C SER A 73 -9.11 -5.67 -6.59
N LEU A 74 -7.83 -5.88 -6.84
CA LEU A 74 -7.25 -7.22 -6.88
C LEU A 74 -7.50 -7.93 -5.54
N PRO A 75 -7.84 -9.22 -5.56
CA PRO A 75 -7.84 -10.03 -4.35
C PRO A 75 -6.44 -10.03 -3.73
N SER A 76 -6.37 -9.85 -2.42
CA SER A 76 -5.11 -9.64 -1.71
C SER A 76 -4.37 -10.91 -1.29
N LEU A 77 -4.94 -12.08 -1.53
CA LEU A 77 -4.40 -13.38 -1.10
C LEU A 77 -4.31 -14.37 -2.26
N GLY A 78 -3.35 -15.28 -2.15
CA GLY A 78 -3.12 -16.33 -3.13
C GLY A 78 -2.47 -15.81 -4.41
N ARG A 79 -2.67 -16.53 -5.51
CA ARG A 79 -2.14 -16.18 -6.83
C ARG A 79 -3.14 -15.33 -7.56
N GLN A 80 -2.72 -14.14 -7.96
CA GLN A 80 -3.52 -13.21 -8.74
C GLN A 80 -2.83 -12.90 -10.05
N LYS A 81 -3.60 -12.66 -11.08
CA LYS A 81 -3.07 -12.42 -12.41
C LYS A 81 -3.26 -10.96 -12.81
N LEU A 82 -2.27 -10.43 -13.53
CA LEU A 82 -2.28 -9.08 -14.07
C LEU A 82 -1.90 -9.12 -15.56
N LEU A 83 -2.70 -8.48 -16.40
CA LEU A 83 -2.36 -8.26 -17.79
C LEU A 83 -1.68 -6.90 -17.93
N VAL A 84 -0.43 -6.89 -18.41
CA VAL A 84 0.31 -5.65 -18.70
C VAL A 84 0.25 -5.38 -20.20
N ILE A 85 -0.25 -4.22 -20.59
CA ILE A 85 -0.40 -3.81 -22.01
C ILE A 85 0.51 -2.63 -22.29
N PRO A 86 1.63 -2.85 -23.02
CA PRO A 86 2.42 -1.77 -23.58
C PRO A 86 1.60 -1.01 -24.62
N MET A 87 1.53 0.31 -24.50
CA MET A 87 0.81 1.18 -25.42
C MET A 87 1.74 2.21 -26.04
N ASP A 88 1.71 2.34 -27.37
CA ASP A 88 2.49 3.30 -28.10
C ASP A 88 1.62 4.28 -28.92
N PHE A 89 2.29 5.26 -29.51
CA PHE A 89 1.68 6.26 -30.38
C PHE A 89 2.48 6.39 -31.66
N GLN A 90 1.86 6.90 -32.72
CA GLN A 90 2.54 7.12 -33.97
C GLN A 90 3.75 8.06 -33.81
N GLU A 91 3.62 9.06 -32.94
CA GLU A 91 4.67 10.03 -32.61
C GLU A 91 5.76 9.47 -31.68
N TYR A 92 5.43 8.43 -30.93
CA TYR A 92 6.29 7.76 -29.97
C TYR A 92 6.17 6.24 -30.13
N PRO A 93 6.66 5.67 -31.25
CA PRO A 93 6.54 4.24 -31.49
C PRO A 93 7.39 3.45 -30.48
N GLY A 94 6.85 2.34 -30.00
CA GLY A 94 7.54 1.42 -29.14
C GLY A 94 8.44 0.46 -29.92
N GLU A 95 9.50 0.00 -29.29
CA GLU A 95 10.45 -0.98 -29.82
C GLU A 95 10.22 -2.35 -29.18
N THR A 96 10.51 -3.42 -29.92
CA THR A 96 10.27 -4.80 -29.42
C THR A 96 11.09 -5.10 -28.18
N GLU A 97 12.34 -4.62 -28.12
CA GLU A 97 13.26 -4.82 -27.01
C GLU A 97 12.79 -4.16 -25.71
N GLU A 98 11.94 -3.12 -25.82
CA GLU A 98 11.37 -2.44 -24.66
C GLU A 98 10.33 -3.30 -23.95
N ILE A 99 9.66 -4.22 -24.65
CA ILE A 99 8.69 -5.16 -24.06
C ILE A 99 9.37 -6.11 -23.09
N GLU A 100 10.58 -6.57 -23.41
CA GLU A 100 11.37 -7.42 -22.51
C GLU A 100 11.72 -6.64 -21.21
N ALA A 101 12.09 -5.36 -21.33
CA ALA A 101 12.37 -4.53 -20.16
C ALA A 101 11.11 -4.33 -19.29
N ILE A 102 9.94 -4.18 -19.91
CA ILE A 102 8.66 -4.13 -19.17
C ILE A 102 8.41 -5.47 -18.47
N SER A 103 8.63 -6.58 -19.18
CA SER A 103 8.44 -7.94 -18.63
C SER A 103 9.36 -8.18 -17.43
N GLN A 104 10.62 -7.76 -17.52
CA GLN A 104 11.58 -7.87 -16.42
C GLN A 104 11.16 -7.01 -15.20
N ALA A 105 10.64 -5.80 -15.44
CA ALA A 105 10.22 -4.91 -14.36
C ALA A 105 8.98 -5.44 -13.60
N PHE A 106 8.07 -6.10 -14.29
CA PHE A 106 6.85 -6.64 -13.65
C PHE A 106 7.05 -8.03 -13.07
N PHE A 107 7.67 -8.94 -13.81
CA PHE A 107 7.65 -10.38 -13.50
C PHE A 107 9.05 -11.02 -13.51
N GLY A 108 10.10 -10.24 -13.73
CA GLY A 108 11.46 -10.74 -13.74
C GLY A 108 11.91 -11.15 -12.34
N GLN A 109 12.94 -12.01 -12.33
CA GLN A 109 13.69 -12.30 -11.10
C GLN A 109 14.97 -11.47 -11.13
N ASN A 110 15.16 -10.67 -10.10
CA ASN A 110 16.33 -9.83 -9.97
C ASN A 110 17.33 -10.44 -8.97
N ASP A 111 18.60 -10.05 -9.11
CA ASP A 111 19.60 -10.38 -8.12
C ASP A 111 19.20 -9.84 -6.74
N ALA A 112 19.66 -10.49 -5.67
CA ALA A 112 19.26 -10.15 -4.30
C ALA A 112 19.54 -8.69 -3.92
N ASP A 113 20.54 -8.08 -4.55
CA ASP A 113 20.98 -6.69 -4.32
C ASP A 113 20.31 -5.69 -5.28
N ALA A 114 19.61 -6.17 -6.30
CA ALA A 114 18.86 -5.32 -7.22
C ALA A 114 17.48 -4.97 -6.66
N PHE A 115 16.92 -3.83 -7.10
CA PHE A 115 15.56 -3.47 -6.74
C PHE A 115 14.58 -4.52 -7.32
N PRO A 116 13.61 -5.01 -6.54
CA PRO A 116 12.75 -6.11 -6.95
C PRO A 116 11.84 -5.72 -8.12
N SER A 117 11.45 -6.70 -8.93
CA SER A 117 10.30 -6.56 -9.81
C SER A 117 9.01 -6.36 -9.01
N VAL A 118 7.94 -5.93 -9.67
CA VAL A 118 6.63 -5.78 -9.01
C VAL A 118 6.19 -7.08 -8.33
N ALA A 119 6.30 -8.20 -9.04
CA ALA A 119 5.93 -9.51 -8.49
C ALA A 119 6.79 -9.92 -7.30
N GLU A 120 8.11 -9.72 -7.38
CA GLU A 120 9.02 -10.02 -6.26
C GLU A 120 8.78 -9.14 -5.04
N TYR A 121 8.49 -7.85 -5.27
CA TYR A 121 8.21 -6.93 -4.17
C TYR A 121 6.99 -7.41 -3.36
N PHE A 122 5.88 -7.68 -4.04
CA PHE A 122 4.66 -8.10 -3.37
C PHE A 122 4.74 -9.51 -2.77
N ASP A 123 5.47 -10.44 -3.41
CA ASP A 123 5.74 -11.76 -2.81
C ASP A 123 6.49 -11.61 -1.48
N ARG A 124 7.55 -10.78 -1.45
CA ARG A 124 8.34 -10.53 -0.25
C ARG A 124 7.58 -9.74 0.80
N SER A 125 6.90 -8.65 0.40
CA SER A 125 6.15 -7.78 1.30
C SER A 125 4.96 -8.48 1.95
N SER A 126 4.32 -9.40 1.24
CA SER A 126 3.19 -10.18 1.73
C SER A 126 3.58 -11.47 2.46
N TYR A 127 4.87 -11.74 2.64
CA TYR A 127 5.36 -13.02 3.18
C TYR A 127 4.87 -14.23 2.35
N SER A 128 4.86 -14.07 1.03
CA SER A 128 4.35 -15.02 0.03
C SER A 128 2.85 -15.36 0.16
N ARG A 129 2.08 -14.51 0.84
CA ARG A 129 0.61 -14.67 0.91
C ARG A 129 -0.11 -14.15 -0.32
N PHE A 130 0.49 -13.21 -1.02
CA PHE A 130 0.04 -12.68 -2.30
C PHE A 130 1.14 -12.88 -3.33
N GLN A 131 0.82 -13.54 -4.42
CA GLN A 131 1.74 -13.81 -5.53
C GLN A 131 1.14 -13.25 -6.81
N LEU A 132 1.81 -12.27 -7.38
CA LEU A 132 1.39 -11.66 -8.64
C LEU A 132 2.01 -12.44 -9.80
N GLU A 133 1.16 -12.97 -10.66
CA GLU A 133 1.51 -13.61 -11.92
C GLU A 133 0.96 -12.76 -13.06
N GLY A 134 1.46 -12.98 -14.26
CA GLY A 134 0.86 -12.28 -15.39
C GLY A 134 1.65 -12.37 -16.65
N ARG A 135 1.29 -11.53 -17.57
CA ARG A 135 1.92 -11.43 -18.88
C ARG A 135 1.97 -9.99 -19.34
N VAL A 136 3.07 -9.63 -19.95
CA VAL A 136 3.16 -8.44 -20.79
C VAL A 136 2.73 -8.83 -22.20
N ALA A 137 1.81 -8.09 -22.81
CA ALA A 137 1.43 -8.33 -24.20
C ALA A 137 2.67 -8.27 -25.10
N PRO A 138 2.89 -9.29 -25.97
CA PRO A 138 4.11 -9.39 -26.77
C PRO A 138 4.30 -8.33 -27.85
N SER A 139 3.31 -7.47 -28.06
CA SER A 139 3.41 -6.35 -28.99
C SER A 139 2.76 -5.10 -28.41
N TRP A 140 3.13 -3.96 -28.98
CA TRP A 140 2.58 -2.67 -28.59
C TRP A 140 1.13 -2.54 -29.09
N PHE A 141 0.25 -2.16 -28.15
CA PHE A 141 -1.10 -1.71 -28.47
C PHE A 141 -1.06 -0.27 -28.95
N ARG A 142 -1.75 0.03 -30.04
CA ARG A 142 -1.97 1.40 -30.52
C ARG A 142 -3.46 1.63 -30.69
N SER A 143 -3.98 2.61 -29.97
CA SER A 143 -5.39 2.94 -30.05
C SER A 143 -5.76 3.45 -31.45
N SER A 144 -6.88 2.98 -31.95
CA SER A 144 -7.52 3.51 -33.16
C SER A 144 -8.37 4.75 -32.88
N GLN A 145 -8.70 4.97 -31.59
CA GLN A 145 -9.60 6.04 -31.14
C GLN A 145 -8.86 7.26 -30.62
N TYR A 146 -7.62 7.09 -30.13
CA TYR A 146 -6.86 8.14 -29.47
C TYR A 146 -5.43 8.23 -30.00
N SER A 147 -5.08 9.40 -30.51
CA SER A 147 -3.69 9.79 -30.74
C SER A 147 -3.02 10.33 -29.47
N TYR A 148 -1.70 10.54 -29.52
CA TYR A 148 -0.98 11.27 -28.47
C TYR A 148 -1.57 12.67 -28.23
N SER A 149 -1.89 13.39 -29.32
CA SER A 149 -2.47 14.73 -29.24
C SER A 149 -3.81 14.75 -28.52
N ASP A 150 -4.67 13.74 -28.77
CA ASP A 150 -5.96 13.63 -28.09
C ASP A 150 -5.77 13.46 -26.59
N LEU A 151 -4.92 12.52 -26.17
CA LEU A 151 -4.69 12.23 -24.75
C LEU A 151 -3.90 13.32 -24.03
N SER A 152 -3.01 14.04 -24.75
CA SER A 152 -2.25 15.15 -24.16
C SER A 152 -3.13 16.32 -23.74
N SER A 153 -4.33 16.43 -24.29
CA SER A 153 -5.33 17.45 -23.96
C SER A 153 -6.38 17.00 -22.95
N VAL A 154 -6.36 15.71 -22.57
CA VAL A 154 -7.28 15.18 -21.55
C VAL A 154 -6.78 15.55 -20.16
N TYR A 155 -7.54 16.34 -19.44
CA TYR A 155 -7.24 16.71 -18.06
C TYR A 155 -8.50 16.71 -17.17
N GLY A 156 -8.25 16.64 -15.86
CA GLY A 156 -9.30 16.55 -14.86
C GLY A 156 -9.80 15.11 -14.67
N SER A 157 -9.98 14.73 -13.41
CA SER A 157 -10.19 13.35 -12.97
C SER A 157 -11.26 12.60 -13.78
N LYS A 158 -12.42 13.19 -13.99
CA LYS A 158 -13.53 12.55 -14.71
C LYS A 158 -13.22 12.25 -16.18
N ARG A 159 -12.53 13.18 -16.88
CA ARG A 159 -12.20 12.99 -18.31
C ARG A 159 -11.10 11.97 -18.47
N THR A 160 -10.10 12.01 -17.60
CA THR A 160 -9.00 11.04 -17.56
C THR A 160 -9.53 9.63 -17.30
N GLU A 161 -10.41 9.47 -16.31
CA GLU A 161 -11.07 8.20 -16.03
C GLU A 161 -11.86 7.68 -17.23
N GLN A 162 -12.68 8.52 -17.86
CA GLN A 162 -13.45 8.14 -19.05
C GLN A 162 -12.59 7.75 -20.24
N ALA A 163 -11.47 8.44 -20.46
CA ALA A 163 -10.52 8.10 -21.52
C ALA A 163 -9.87 6.73 -21.24
N LEU A 164 -9.40 6.50 -20.01
CA LEU A 164 -8.79 5.24 -19.64
C LEU A 164 -9.77 4.06 -19.69
N GLN A 165 -11.04 4.27 -19.32
CA GLN A 165 -12.09 3.26 -19.46
C GLN A 165 -12.36 2.87 -20.92
N LYS A 166 -12.25 3.80 -21.86
CA LYS A 166 -12.40 3.51 -23.31
C LYS A 166 -11.17 2.78 -23.84
N LEU A 167 -9.98 3.25 -23.49
CA LEU A 167 -8.72 2.56 -23.84
C LEU A 167 -8.69 1.13 -23.31
N TYR A 168 -9.17 0.91 -22.09
CA TYR A 168 -9.26 -0.41 -21.49
C TYR A 168 -10.10 -1.38 -22.35
N ARG A 169 -11.29 -0.97 -22.77
CA ARG A 169 -12.16 -1.81 -23.62
C ARG A 169 -11.51 -2.10 -24.97
N GLU A 170 -11.01 -1.05 -25.64
CA GLU A 170 -10.33 -1.19 -26.94
C GLU A 170 -9.10 -2.11 -26.84
N ALA A 171 -8.33 -1.98 -25.77
CA ALA A 171 -7.13 -2.78 -25.56
C ALA A 171 -7.44 -4.26 -25.31
N LEU A 172 -8.50 -4.59 -24.57
CA LEU A 172 -8.93 -5.98 -24.37
C LEU A 172 -9.45 -6.59 -25.68
N GLU A 173 -10.25 -5.86 -26.47
CA GLU A 173 -10.70 -6.29 -27.78
C GLU A 173 -9.51 -6.54 -28.74
N TRP A 174 -8.54 -5.64 -28.76
CA TRP A 174 -7.31 -5.80 -29.52
C TRP A 174 -6.50 -7.01 -29.04
N TYR A 175 -6.35 -7.19 -27.73
CA TYR A 175 -5.59 -8.27 -27.15
C TYR A 175 -6.19 -9.63 -27.50
N ASP A 176 -7.49 -9.79 -27.35
CA ASP A 176 -8.21 -11.03 -27.65
C ASP A 176 -8.21 -11.36 -29.15
N ALA A 177 -8.31 -10.35 -30.00
CA ALA A 177 -8.19 -10.53 -31.45
C ALA A 177 -6.76 -10.90 -31.89
N THR A 178 -5.74 -10.40 -31.19
CA THR A 178 -4.33 -10.64 -31.52
C THR A 178 -3.82 -11.96 -30.93
N TYR A 179 -4.30 -12.35 -29.75
CA TYR A 179 -3.84 -13.52 -28.99
C TYR A 179 -4.99 -14.46 -28.62
N PRO A 180 -5.72 -15.03 -29.60
CA PRO A 180 -6.92 -15.83 -29.32
C PRO A 180 -6.63 -17.12 -28.53
N ASP A 181 -5.39 -17.62 -28.57
CA ASP A 181 -4.97 -18.81 -27.82
C ASP A 181 -4.62 -18.51 -26.35
N ALA A 182 -4.58 -17.24 -25.96
CA ALA A 182 -4.33 -16.78 -24.59
C ALA A 182 -5.18 -15.52 -24.29
N PRO A 183 -6.50 -15.66 -24.27
CA PRO A 183 -7.42 -14.53 -24.18
C PRO A 183 -7.30 -13.79 -22.83
N SER A 184 -7.73 -12.52 -22.83
CA SER A 184 -7.69 -11.66 -21.65
C SER A 184 -8.48 -12.25 -20.46
N SER A 185 -9.48 -13.07 -20.73
CA SER A 185 -10.25 -13.78 -19.71
C SER A 185 -9.42 -14.73 -18.84
N GLU A 186 -8.23 -15.17 -19.29
CA GLU A 186 -7.31 -15.95 -18.44
C GLU A 186 -6.75 -15.17 -17.26
N TYR A 187 -6.83 -13.83 -17.31
CA TYR A 187 -6.38 -12.92 -16.24
C TYR A 187 -7.53 -12.44 -15.37
N ALA A 188 -8.77 -12.82 -15.70
CA ALA A 188 -9.93 -12.42 -14.94
C ALA A 188 -9.96 -13.06 -13.54
N TYR A 189 -10.48 -12.32 -12.58
CA TYR A 189 -10.89 -12.84 -11.28
C TYR A 189 -12.37 -12.52 -11.05
N SER A 190 -13.02 -13.31 -10.19
CA SER A 190 -14.40 -13.04 -9.79
C SER A 190 -14.42 -12.01 -8.66
N ASP A 191 -15.26 -10.98 -8.78
CA ASP A 191 -15.47 -9.98 -7.75
C ASP A 191 -16.35 -10.46 -6.57
N GLY A 192 -16.81 -11.72 -6.64
CA GLY A 192 -17.74 -12.30 -5.66
C GLY A 192 -19.20 -11.88 -5.84
N HIS A 193 -19.50 -10.98 -6.78
CA HIS A 193 -20.86 -10.51 -7.11
C HIS A 193 -21.34 -11.00 -8.49
N GLY A 194 -20.57 -11.88 -9.12
CA GLY A 194 -20.92 -12.50 -10.41
C GLY A 194 -20.30 -11.79 -11.62
N HIS A 195 -19.39 -10.85 -11.42
CA HIS A 195 -18.63 -10.25 -12.51
C HIS A 195 -17.24 -10.88 -12.59
N GLU A 196 -16.79 -11.10 -13.83
CA GLU A 196 -15.41 -11.46 -14.15
C GLU A 196 -14.67 -10.17 -14.55
N VAL A 197 -13.62 -9.84 -13.81
CA VAL A 197 -12.90 -8.56 -13.94
C VAL A 197 -11.46 -8.83 -14.33
N VAL A 198 -11.00 -8.21 -15.41
CA VAL A 198 -9.61 -8.32 -15.90
C VAL A 198 -8.82 -7.10 -15.40
N PRO A 199 -7.87 -7.27 -14.48
CA PRO A 199 -6.99 -6.18 -14.06
C PRO A 199 -5.95 -5.91 -15.14
N VAL A 200 -5.74 -4.61 -15.47
CA VAL A 200 -4.83 -4.20 -16.53
C VAL A 200 -3.87 -3.13 -16.03
N TYR A 201 -2.61 -3.26 -16.41
CA TYR A 201 -1.61 -2.22 -16.23
C TYR A 201 -1.13 -1.72 -17.61
N PHE A 202 -1.39 -0.47 -17.92
CA PHE A 202 -0.88 0.15 -19.15
C PHE A 202 0.50 0.78 -18.94
N ILE A 203 1.43 0.48 -19.83
CA ILE A 203 2.73 1.15 -19.92
C ILE A 203 2.77 1.93 -21.22
N TYR A 204 2.59 3.24 -21.13
CA TYR A 204 2.57 4.09 -22.30
C TYR A 204 3.95 4.59 -22.70
N ARG A 205 4.20 4.68 -24.03
CA ARG A 205 5.41 5.17 -24.66
C ARG A 205 5.20 6.63 -25.12
N ALA A 206 5.30 7.55 -24.17
CA ALA A 206 5.24 8.99 -24.40
C ALA A 206 5.99 9.71 -23.28
N PRO A 207 6.38 10.99 -23.46
CA PRO A 207 6.99 11.77 -22.41
C PRO A 207 6.08 11.85 -21.16
N TYR A 208 6.67 11.58 -20.02
CA TYR A 208 6.00 11.81 -18.74
C TYR A 208 5.87 13.30 -18.47
N VAL A 209 4.68 13.73 -18.11
CA VAL A 209 4.39 15.13 -17.79
C VAL A 209 4.14 15.24 -16.28
N ALA A 210 5.19 15.56 -15.54
CA ALA A 210 5.09 15.90 -14.11
C ALA A 210 4.47 17.29 -13.96
N ASP A 211 3.22 17.46 -14.38
CA ASP A 211 2.52 18.74 -14.27
C ASP A 211 1.66 18.75 -13.00
N LYS A 212 1.98 19.66 -12.08
CA LYS A 212 1.18 19.91 -10.87
C LYS A 212 -0.30 20.21 -11.19
N ASN A 213 -0.58 20.76 -12.36
CA ASN A 213 -1.94 21.08 -12.78
C ASN A 213 -2.67 19.90 -13.42
N ARG A 214 -2.01 18.72 -13.58
CA ARG A 214 -2.57 17.54 -14.26
C ARG A 214 -3.21 17.92 -15.61
N ALA A 215 -2.51 18.75 -16.38
CA ALA A 215 -2.99 19.29 -17.67
C ALA A 215 -3.02 18.25 -18.79
N SER A 216 -2.61 17.01 -18.52
CA SER A 216 -2.54 15.90 -19.45
C SER A 216 -2.73 14.59 -18.67
N MET A 217 -3.12 13.50 -19.36
CA MET A 217 -3.16 12.20 -18.71
C MET A 217 -1.81 11.45 -18.68
N PHE A 218 -0.72 12.04 -19.19
CA PHE A 218 0.60 11.40 -19.24
C PHE A 218 1.38 11.53 -17.92
N TRP A 219 0.76 11.07 -16.84
CA TRP A 219 1.34 10.88 -15.50
C TRP A 219 0.93 9.49 -14.97
N ALA A 220 1.45 9.03 -13.84
CA ALA A 220 1.08 7.74 -13.26
C ALA A 220 -0.18 7.89 -12.40
N PHE A 221 -1.15 7.00 -12.59
CA PHE A 221 -2.38 6.96 -11.80
C PHE A 221 -3.11 5.63 -11.97
N SER A 222 -4.03 5.35 -11.07
CA SER A 222 -4.89 4.17 -11.11
C SER A 222 -6.36 4.52 -10.97
N ILE A 223 -7.23 3.66 -11.54
CA ILE A 223 -8.67 3.72 -11.36
C ILE A 223 -9.19 2.34 -10.95
N SER A 224 -10.32 2.32 -10.25
CA SER A 224 -10.94 1.10 -9.75
C SER A 224 -12.25 0.70 -10.46
N SER A 225 -12.64 1.42 -11.50
CA SER A 225 -13.87 1.14 -12.28
C SER A 225 -13.60 1.37 -13.78
N PRO A 226 -14.01 0.46 -14.70
CA PRO A 226 -14.81 -0.76 -14.51
C PRO A 226 -14.00 -1.97 -14.06
N ALA A 227 -12.72 -1.81 -13.80
CA ALA A 227 -11.77 -2.80 -13.33
C ALA A 227 -10.65 -2.08 -12.57
N PRO A 228 -9.77 -2.79 -11.86
CA PRO A 228 -8.49 -2.23 -11.39
C PRO A 228 -7.58 -1.96 -12.60
N ILE A 229 -7.33 -0.71 -12.90
CA ILE A 229 -6.53 -0.29 -14.07
C ILE A 229 -5.48 0.71 -13.61
N SER A 230 -4.21 0.45 -13.94
CA SER A 230 -3.10 1.39 -13.74
C SER A 230 -2.55 1.89 -15.06
N TRP A 231 -1.98 3.09 -15.01
CA TRP A 231 -1.45 3.81 -16.17
C TRP A 231 -0.14 4.49 -15.78
N SER A 232 0.97 4.10 -16.40
CA SER A 232 2.29 4.68 -16.14
C SER A 232 3.14 4.79 -17.39
N SER A 233 4.14 5.67 -17.34
CA SER A 233 5.07 5.86 -18.44
C SER A 233 6.14 4.79 -18.49
N TYR A 234 6.51 4.37 -19.71
CA TYR A 234 7.71 3.57 -19.95
C TYR A 234 8.98 4.25 -19.39
N SER A 235 9.04 5.59 -19.40
CA SER A 235 10.17 6.32 -18.82
C SER A 235 10.34 6.12 -17.31
N MET A 236 9.30 5.63 -16.62
CA MET A 236 9.35 5.25 -15.21
C MET A 236 10.07 3.92 -14.96
N LEU A 237 10.30 3.11 -16.00
CA LEU A 237 11.09 1.89 -15.94
C LEU A 237 12.58 2.14 -15.95
N ARG A 238 13.03 3.33 -16.35
CA ARG A 238 14.43 3.67 -16.51
C ARG A 238 14.73 5.02 -15.88
N THR A 239 15.14 5.02 -14.63
CA THR A 239 15.90 6.15 -14.14
C THR A 239 17.38 5.93 -14.46
N SER A 240 18.14 7.00 -14.68
CA SER A 240 19.59 6.95 -14.87
C SER A 240 20.37 6.33 -13.70
N LYS A 241 19.67 5.83 -12.67
CA LYS A 241 20.21 5.33 -11.40
C LYS A 241 19.73 3.94 -10.99
N GLY A 242 18.96 3.23 -11.83
CA GLY A 242 18.53 1.84 -11.58
C GLY A 242 17.49 1.66 -10.47
N GLU A 243 16.65 2.66 -10.21
CA GLU A 243 15.64 2.64 -9.14
C GLU A 243 14.22 2.50 -9.72
N ASP A 244 13.96 1.50 -10.56
CA ASP A 244 12.98 1.68 -11.63
C ASP A 244 11.58 1.13 -11.38
N SER A 245 11.37 0.31 -10.36
CA SER A 245 10.05 -0.29 -10.16
C SER A 245 9.18 0.44 -9.13
N HIS A 246 9.68 1.49 -8.47
CA HIS A 246 8.91 2.16 -7.39
C HIS A 246 7.51 2.61 -7.86
N THR A 247 7.44 3.36 -8.96
CA THR A 247 6.15 3.85 -9.48
C THR A 247 5.24 2.68 -9.88
N LEU A 248 5.80 1.62 -10.48
CA LEU A 248 5.04 0.44 -10.85
C LEU A 248 4.48 -0.31 -9.64
N ILE A 249 5.28 -0.41 -8.57
CA ILE A 249 4.87 -1.01 -7.29
C ILE A 249 3.77 -0.16 -6.64
N HIS A 250 3.99 1.15 -6.56
CA HIS A 250 3.03 2.11 -6.02
C HIS A 250 1.67 2.01 -6.73
N GLU A 251 1.65 2.08 -8.07
CA GLU A 251 0.41 1.97 -8.84
C GLU A 251 -0.22 0.56 -8.75
N THR A 252 0.58 -0.49 -8.56
CA THR A 252 0.06 -1.83 -8.27
C THR A 252 -0.55 -1.90 -6.87
N GLY A 253 -0.01 -1.15 -5.90
CA GLY A 253 -0.63 -0.95 -4.59
C GLY A 253 -2.04 -0.40 -4.71
N HIS A 254 -2.27 0.55 -5.61
CA HIS A 254 -3.61 1.05 -5.91
C HIS A 254 -4.53 -0.02 -6.53
N LEU A 255 -4.01 -0.95 -7.33
CA LEU A 255 -4.82 -2.07 -7.81
C LEU A 255 -5.28 -2.99 -6.67
N LEU A 256 -4.50 -3.07 -5.58
CA LEU A 256 -4.89 -3.76 -4.34
C LEU A 256 -5.85 -2.91 -3.47
N GLY A 257 -6.04 -1.65 -3.81
CA GLY A 257 -6.90 -0.71 -3.11
C GLY A 257 -6.17 0.17 -2.09
N PHE A 258 -4.85 0.19 -2.03
CA PHE A 258 -4.12 1.10 -1.15
C PHE A 258 -4.37 2.56 -1.55
N PRO A 259 -4.74 3.46 -0.64
CA PRO A 259 -4.73 4.89 -0.90
C PRO A 259 -3.33 5.46 -0.84
N ASP A 260 -3.13 6.62 -1.46
CA ASP A 260 -1.94 7.43 -1.24
C ASP A 260 -1.81 7.82 0.23
N LEU A 261 -0.59 7.82 0.74
CA LEU A 261 -0.26 8.27 2.09
C LEU A 261 0.41 9.65 2.13
N TYR A 262 0.62 10.28 1.00
CA TYR A 262 1.05 11.67 0.89
C TYR A 262 -0.16 12.61 0.71
N ASP A 263 0.01 13.88 1.08
CA ASP A 263 -1.00 14.90 0.81
C ASP A 263 -0.92 15.34 -0.67
N ALA A 264 -1.98 15.08 -1.41
CA ALA A 264 -2.10 15.50 -2.81
C ALA A 264 -2.52 16.97 -2.97
N ASN A 265 -2.91 17.65 -1.89
CA ASN A 265 -3.41 19.02 -1.93
C ASN A 265 -2.30 20.06 -1.66
N ASP A 266 -1.49 20.32 -2.68
CA ASP A 266 -0.41 21.34 -2.63
C ASP A 266 -0.91 22.79 -2.41
N SER A 267 -2.22 23.02 -2.41
CA SER A 267 -2.79 24.36 -2.39
C SER A 267 -3.04 24.92 -0.99
N VAL A 268 -2.88 24.11 0.06
CA VAL A 268 -3.02 24.59 1.44
C VAL A 268 -1.76 25.33 1.84
N SER A 269 -1.91 26.61 2.10
CA SER A 269 -0.83 27.58 2.36
C SER A 269 0.02 27.32 3.61
N SER A 270 -0.20 26.24 4.33
CA SER A 270 0.47 25.91 5.59
C SER A 270 1.61 24.89 5.47
N GLY A 271 2.02 24.54 4.25
CA GLY A 271 3.02 23.50 4.00
C GLY A 271 2.38 22.12 3.79
N GLN A 272 3.05 21.28 3.02
CA GLN A 272 2.58 19.91 2.77
C GLN A 272 2.47 19.15 4.07
N ILE A 273 1.33 18.50 4.27
CA ILE A 273 1.15 17.56 5.36
C ILE A 273 1.65 16.20 4.86
N SER A 274 2.70 15.68 5.47
CA SER A 274 3.18 14.32 5.19
C SER A 274 3.13 13.50 6.48
N PRO A 275 1.97 12.90 6.79
CA PRO A 275 1.80 12.16 8.05
C PRO A 275 2.75 10.96 8.18
N CYS A 276 3.21 10.42 7.04
CA CYS A 276 4.18 9.32 6.96
C CYS A 276 5.61 9.79 6.69
N GLY A 277 5.85 11.09 6.56
CA GLY A 277 7.20 11.66 6.39
C GLY A 277 7.94 11.14 5.16
N HIS A 278 7.24 10.80 4.09
CA HIS A 278 7.75 10.12 2.90
C HIS A 278 8.42 8.76 3.18
N GLY A 279 8.05 8.13 4.31
CA GLY A 279 8.64 6.87 4.78
C GLY A 279 7.95 5.60 4.29
N ASP A 280 6.90 5.70 3.50
CA ASP A 280 6.09 4.59 3.05
C ASP A 280 6.11 4.42 1.52
N MET A 281 5.90 3.19 1.02
CA MET A 281 5.83 2.92 -0.42
C MET A 281 4.69 3.71 -1.08
N MET A 282 3.55 3.84 -0.40
CA MET A 282 2.42 4.63 -0.88
C MET A 282 2.57 6.14 -0.61
N ASP A 283 3.75 6.59 -0.19
CA ASP A 283 4.16 8.01 -0.07
C ASP A 283 5.39 8.28 -0.96
N GLY A 284 6.57 7.92 -0.55
CA GLY A 284 7.78 8.29 -1.30
C GLY A 284 8.98 7.39 -1.05
N SER A 285 8.80 6.30 -0.33
CA SER A 285 9.82 5.33 0.06
C SER A 285 9.99 4.24 -1.00
N LEU A 286 11.14 3.57 -0.91
CA LEU A 286 11.44 2.34 -1.66
C LEU A 286 11.36 1.10 -0.75
N GLY A 287 10.98 1.28 0.51
CA GLY A 287 10.96 0.24 1.52
C GLY A 287 9.74 -0.66 1.44
N ASP A 288 9.59 -1.45 2.48
CA ASP A 288 8.47 -2.37 2.66
C ASP A 288 7.19 -1.61 3.03
N GLU A 289 6.03 -2.23 2.74
CA GLU A 289 4.72 -1.71 3.15
C GLU A 289 4.60 -1.62 4.67
N ASN A 290 3.82 -0.67 5.14
CA ASN A 290 3.54 -0.48 6.56
C ASN A 290 2.67 -1.60 7.14
N PRO A 291 2.66 -1.78 8.48
CA PRO A 291 1.88 -2.84 9.12
C PRO A 291 0.36 -2.67 8.94
N PHE A 292 -0.16 -1.46 8.80
CA PHE A 292 -1.59 -1.23 8.61
C PHE A 292 -2.07 -1.80 7.27
N PHE A 293 -1.38 -1.52 6.17
CA PHE A 293 -1.76 -2.09 4.88
C PHE A 293 -1.61 -3.61 4.86
N LYS A 294 -0.55 -4.14 5.46
CA LYS A 294 -0.39 -5.61 5.58
C LYS A 294 -1.50 -6.26 6.39
N LEU A 295 -2.03 -5.58 7.42
CA LEU A 295 -3.21 -6.03 8.17
C LEU A 295 -4.47 -6.01 7.30
N LEU A 296 -4.71 -4.92 6.57
CA LEU A 296 -5.85 -4.79 5.66
C LEU A 296 -5.89 -5.90 4.61
N MET A 297 -4.71 -6.26 4.09
CA MET A 297 -4.57 -7.30 3.07
C MET A 297 -4.60 -8.73 3.64
N GLY A 298 -4.62 -8.89 4.95
CA GLY A 298 -4.53 -10.21 5.59
C GLY A 298 -3.13 -10.84 5.48
N TRP A 299 -2.10 -10.03 5.21
CA TRP A 299 -0.72 -10.51 5.09
C TRP A 299 -0.07 -10.74 6.44
N THR A 300 -0.53 -10.04 7.47
CA THR A 300 -0.11 -10.24 8.85
C THR A 300 -1.29 -10.19 9.81
N LYS A 301 -1.05 -10.51 11.07
CA LYS A 301 -2.02 -10.41 12.16
C LYS A 301 -1.36 -9.74 13.36
N PRO A 302 -2.00 -8.79 14.02
CA PRO A 302 -1.42 -8.13 15.16
C PRO A 302 -1.50 -9.00 16.40
N ILE A 303 -0.55 -8.80 17.31
CA ILE A 303 -0.67 -9.18 18.70
C ILE A 303 -1.38 -8.01 19.40
N VAL A 304 -2.54 -8.26 20.00
CA VAL A 304 -3.30 -7.24 20.72
C VAL A 304 -2.86 -7.19 22.17
N VAL A 305 -2.49 -5.99 22.61
CA VAL A 305 -2.14 -5.75 24.02
C VAL A 305 -3.43 -5.63 24.83
N ARG A 306 -3.60 -6.51 25.83
CA ARG A 306 -4.78 -6.58 26.70
C ARG A 306 -4.48 -6.25 28.16
N GLY A 307 -3.22 -6.13 28.54
CA GLY A 307 -2.83 -5.89 29.91
C GLY A 307 -1.35 -5.60 30.07
N GLU A 308 -0.86 -5.69 31.28
CA GLU A 308 0.56 -5.57 31.59
C GLU A 308 1.37 -6.72 31.03
N GLY A 309 2.58 -6.45 30.55
CA GLY A 309 3.51 -7.49 30.11
C GLY A 309 4.68 -6.97 29.29
N GLU A 310 5.45 -7.92 28.77
CA GLU A 310 6.58 -7.68 27.89
C GLU A 310 6.48 -8.60 26.67
N VAL A 311 6.80 -8.08 25.47
CA VAL A 311 6.80 -8.84 24.24
C VAL A 311 8.09 -8.61 23.46
N THR A 312 8.54 -9.65 22.77
CA THR A 312 9.64 -9.58 21.80
C THR A 312 9.06 -9.53 20.39
N LEU A 313 9.37 -8.46 19.65
CA LEU A 313 9.09 -8.35 18.22
C LEU A 313 10.32 -8.69 17.42
N HIS A 314 10.15 -9.54 16.40
CA HIS A 314 11.17 -9.79 15.41
C HIS A 314 11.10 -8.77 14.27
N GLN A 315 12.07 -8.79 13.36
CA GLN A 315 12.12 -7.88 12.21
C GLN A 315 10.83 -7.95 11.40
N PHE A 316 10.08 -6.86 11.36
CA PHE A 316 8.78 -6.81 10.68
C PHE A 316 8.87 -7.20 9.21
N VAL A 317 9.89 -6.73 8.51
CA VAL A 317 10.11 -7.01 7.08
C VAL A 317 10.25 -8.51 6.75
N SER A 318 10.49 -9.36 7.73
CA SER A 318 10.65 -10.82 7.54
C SER A 318 9.68 -11.68 8.34
N SER A 319 9.13 -11.16 9.44
CA SER A 319 8.25 -11.91 10.34
C SER A 319 6.78 -11.49 10.26
N GLY A 320 6.52 -10.21 9.93
CA GLY A 320 5.19 -9.63 10.04
C GLY A 320 4.74 -9.34 11.47
N ASP A 321 5.65 -9.40 12.44
CA ASP A 321 5.33 -9.18 13.85
C ASP A 321 4.96 -7.73 14.12
N CYS A 322 3.73 -7.49 14.56
CA CYS A 322 3.28 -6.17 14.95
C CYS A 322 2.36 -6.22 16.16
N LEU A 323 2.34 -5.15 16.92
CA LEU A 323 1.48 -4.99 18.10
C LEU A 323 0.39 -3.98 17.80
N LEU A 324 -0.79 -4.24 18.36
CA LEU A 324 -1.93 -3.33 18.35
C LEU A 324 -2.25 -2.92 19.78
N LEU A 325 -2.28 -1.61 20.02
CA LEU A 325 -2.60 -1.02 21.31
C LEU A 325 -3.87 -0.19 21.21
N LYS A 326 -4.85 -0.53 22.02
CA LYS A 326 -6.04 0.29 22.28
C LYS A 326 -6.74 -0.20 23.53
N GLY A 327 -7.04 0.71 24.48
CA GLY A 327 -7.68 0.36 25.75
C GLY A 327 -9.06 -0.27 25.60
N HIS A 328 -9.84 0.20 24.63
CA HIS A 328 -11.18 -0.32 24.31
C HIS A 328 -11.26 -0.74 22.84
N TYR A 329 -10.44 -1.74 22.48
CA TYR A 329 -10.40 -2.23 21.11
C TYR A 329 -11.64 -3.07 20.79
N SER A 330 -12.27 -2.73 19.66
CA SER A 330 -13.53 -3.34 19.21
C SER A 330 -13.37 -4.71 18.55
N ASP A 331 -12.15 -5.24 18.46
CA ASP A 331 -11.77 -6.43 17.68
C ASP A 331 -12.05 -6.30 16.17
N SER A 332 -12.21 -5.05 15.70
CA SER A 332 -12.35 -4.71 14.28
C SER A 332 -11.13 -3.96 13.78
N LEU A 333 -10.70 -4.24 12.54
CA LEU A 333 -9.68 -3.43 11.84
C LEU A 333 -10.13 -1.99 11.61
N PHE A 334 -11.44 -1.77 11.55
CA PHE A 334 -12.05 -0.48 11.22
C PHE A 334 -12.29 0.35 12.47
N ASP A 335 -11.21 0.63 13.16
CA ASP A 335 -11.19 1.35 14.44
C ASP A 335 -9.99 2.31 14.51
N GLU A 336 -9.84 3.01 15.63
CA GLU A 336 -8.67 3.82 15.96
C GLU A 336 -7.76 3.04 16.89
N TYR A 337 -6.47 2.95 16.57
CA TYR A 337 -5.47 2.24 17.37
C TYR A 337 -4.04 2.71 17.10
N VAL A 338 -3.11 2.25 17.91
CA VAL A 338 -1.67 2.37 17.64
C VAL A 338 -1.14 1.01 17.23
N LEU A 339 -0.31 1.00 16.17
CA LEU A 339 0.49 -0.15 15.76
C LEU A 339 1.95 0.08 16.12
N LEU A 340 2.63 -0.97 16.57
CA LEU A 340 4.07 -0.98 16.74
C LEU A 340 4.69 -2.11 15.92
N ASP A 341 5.81 -1.84 15.26
CA ASP A 341 6.63 -2.86 14.62
C ASP A 341 8.12 -2.66 14.92
N PHE A 342 8.91 -3.67 14.66
CA PHE A 342 10.36 -3.57 14.75
C PHE A 342 10.97 -3.43 13.36
N TYR A 343 11.37 -2.20 13.02
CA TYR A 343 12.04 -1.86 11.78
C TYR A 343 13.52 -2.25 11.81
N THR A 344 13.98 -2.82 10.70
CA THR A 344 15.41 -3.00 10.40
C THR A 344 15.72 -2.55 8.98
N PRO A 345 16.90 -1.94 8.71
CA PRO A 345 17.33 -1.50 7.38
C PRO A 345 17.84 -2.67 6.54
N SER A 346 17.05 -3.72 6.42
CA SER A 346 17.37 -4.98 5.75
C SER A 346 16.25 -5.40 4.80
N SER A 347 16.51 -6.36 3.93
CA SER A 347 15.54 -6.85 2.96
C SER A 347 14.96 -5.71 2.12
N LEU A 348 13.64 -5.59 1.97
CA LEU A 348 12.99 -4.49 1.23
C LEU A 348 13.35 -3.11 1.80
N ASN A 349 13.45 -2.97 3.11
CA ASN A 349 13.86 -1.71 3.75
C ASN A 349 15.32 -1.33 3.46
N GLY A 350 16.15 -2.27 3.03
CA GLY A 350 17.54 -2.02 2.65
C GLY A 350 17.67 -1.05 1.46
N PHE A 351 16.67 -1.02 0.57
CA PHE A 351 16.68 -0.11 -0.56
C PHE A 351 16.54 1.34 -0.10
N ASP A 352 15.64 1.62 0.83
CA ASP A 352 15.52 2.93 1.45
C ASP A 352 16.76 3.32 2.25
N ALA A 353 17.27 2.38 3.04
CA ALA A 353 18.41 2.63 3.91
C ALA A 353 19.71 2.87 3.17
N ASN A 354 19.92 2.26 2.00
CA ASN A 354 21.20 2.21 1.31
C ASN A 354 21.25 2.96 -0.02
N GLN A 355 20.10 3.22 -0.64
CA GLN A 355 20.03 3.91 -1.92
C GLN A 355 19.59 5.37 -1.75
N ARG A 356 19.96 6.24 -2.70
CA ARG A 356 19.50 7.61 -2.76
C ARG A 356 18.35 7.72 -3.75
N LYS A 357 17.25 8.31 -3.34
CA LYS A 357 16.21 8.77 -4.25
C LYS A 357 16.43 10.25 -4.53
N GLY A 358 17.03 10.59 -5.67
CA GLY A 358 17.31 11.97 -6.04
C GLY A 358 18.20 12.70 -5.04
N THR A 359 17.74 13.86 -4.54
CA THR A 359 18.40 14.65 -3.49
C THR A 359 17.98 14.24 -2.08
N LEU A 360 16.99 13.36 -1.95
CA LEU A 360 16.52 12.88 -0.65
C LEU A 360 17.58 12.00 -0.01
N ASN A 361 18.03 12.42 1.16
CA ASN A 361 18.84 11.56 1.99
C ASN A 361 18.00 10.36 2.40
N ARG A 362 18.63 9.23 2.42
CA ARG A 362 18.05 7.96 2.76
C ARG A 362 17.35 7.96 4.05
N MET A 363 16.23 7.29 4.02
CA MET A 363 15.31 7.31 5.09
C MET A 363 15.95 6.77 6.36
N VAL A 364 15.86 5.58 6.73
CA VAL A 364 16.28 5.16 8.06
C VAL A 364 17.34 4.06 7.98
N ARG A 365 18.53 4.31 8.56
CA ARG A 365 19.69 3.39 8.51
C ARG A 365 19.95 2.61 9.78
N LYS A 366 19.12 2.77 10.80
CA LYS A 366 19.26 2.06 12.07
C LYS A 366 18.03 1.23 12.36
N SER A 367 18.15 0.25 13.23
CA SER A 367 17.01 -0.51 13.74
C SER A 367 16.34 0.24 14.89
N GLY A 368 15.04 -0.01 15.09
CA GLY A 368 14.26 0.55 16.19
C GLY A 368 12.78 0.24 16.05
N VAL A 369 12.01 0.56 17.06
CA VAL A 369 10.56 0.38 17.06
C VAL A 369 9.91 1.56 16.34
N ARG A 370 9.07 1.30 15.33
CA ARG A 370 8.19 2.31 14.74
C ARG A 370 6.83 2.27 15.43
N ALA A 371 6.22 3.42 15.54
CA ALA A 371 4.87 3.56 16.08
C ALA A 371 3.99 4.34 15.10
N TYR A 372 2.76 3.86 14.91
CA TYR A 372 1.80 4.42 13.97
C TYR A 372 0.48 4.68 14.69
N ARG A 373 -0.07 5.87 14.50
CA ARG A 373 -1.46 6.12 14.79
C ARG A 373 -2.28 5.77 13.57
N VAL A 374 -3.33 5.00 13.75
CA VAL A 374 -4.28 4.58 12.72
C VAL A 374 -5.66 5.13 13.06
N ASP A 375 -6.33 5.72 12.08
CA ASP A 375 -7.75 6.03 12.12
C ASP A 375 -8.44 5.35 10.93
N ALA A 376 -8.73 4.07 11.09
CA ALA A 376 -9.34 3.23 10.06
C ALA A 376 -10.87 3.15 10.19
N ARG A 377 -11.49 4.06 10.96
CA ARG A 377 -12.95 4.09 11.06
C ARG A 377 -13.57 4.27 9.68
N LEU A 378 -14.71 3.65 9.49
CA LEU A 378 -15.44 3.74 8.23
C LEU A 378 -16.41 4.91 8.24
N GLY A 379 -16.55 5.51 7.08
CA GLY A 379 -17.52 6.56 6.78
C GLY A 379 -18.44 6.17 5.64
N LEU A 380 -19.56 6.86 5.56
CA LEU A 380 -20.52 6.77 4.48
C LEU A 380 -20.43 8.02 3.61
N PHE A 381 -20.23 7.83 2.33
CA PHE A 381 -20.08 8.88 1.35
C PHE A 381 -21.28 8.89 0.41
N SER A 382 -21.95 10.05 0.31
CA SER A 382 -22.98 10.29 -0.68
C SER A 382 -22.38 10.86 -1.97
N SER A 383 -23.18 10.89 -3.03
CA SER A 383 -22.79 11.56 -4.29
C SER A 383 -22.51 13.06 -4.14
N SER A 384 -22.98 13.68 -3.06
CA SER A 384 -22.71 15.08 -2.72
C SER A 384 -21.40 15.28 -1.94
N GLY A 385 -20.66 14.21 -1.65
CA GLY A 385 -19.41 14.27 -0.90
C GLY A 385 -19.57 14.39 0.61
N ALA A 386 -20.79 14.50 1.14
CA ALA A 386 -21.00 14.51 2.59
C ALA A 386 -20.67 13.15 3.17
N SER A 387 -19.77 13.13 4.17
CA SER A 387 -19.41 11.92 4.89
C SER A 387 -19.96 11.95 6.32
N GLU A 388 -20.41 10.80 6.79
CA GLU A 388 -20.78 10.57 8.18
C GLU A 388 -20.07 9.32 8.68
N LEU A 389 -19.74 9.25 9.95
CA LEU A 389 -19.22 8.03 10.54
C LEU A 389 -20.23 6.90 10.41
N LEU A 390 -19.75 5.74 10.00
CA LEU A 390 -20.52 4.53 9.98
C LEU A 390 -20.81 4.08 11.40
N THR A 391 -22.08 3.92 11.73
CA THR A 391 -22.56 3.45 13.02
C THR A 391 -23.51 2.28 12.84
N PHE A 392 -23.86 1.63 13.93
CA PHE A 392 -24.87 0.56 13.93
C PHE A 392 -26.21 1.00 13.30
N ASN A 393 -26.57 2.27 13.47
CA ASN A 393 -27.85 2.82 12.98
C ASN A 393 -27.76 3.46 11.59
N SER A 394 -26.60 3.40 10.93
CA SER A 394 -26.42 4.03 9.63
C SER A 394 -27.24 3.37 8.53
N ASP A 395 -27.89 4.19 7.70
CA ASP A 395 -28.56 3.74 6.48
C ASP A 395 -27.55 3.70 5.33
N LEU A 396 -27.38 2.51 4.76
CA LEU A 396 -26.41 2.24 3.68
C LEU A 396 -27.00 2.51 2.27
N ALA A 397 -28.31 2.77 2.16
CA ALA A 397 -28.96 2.89 0.86
C ALA A 397 -28.38 4.03 0.02
N GLY A 398 -27.86 3.70 -1.15
CA GLY A 398 -27.29 4.66 -2.10
C GLY A 398 -25.99 5.35 -1.64
N LYS A 399 -25.36 4.87 -0.57
CA LYS A 399 -24.11 5.40 -0.04
C LYS A 399 -22.96 4.43 -0.30
N GLN A 400 -21.76 4.97 -0.46
CA GLN A 400 -20.53 4.21 -0.55
C GLN A 400 -19.83 4.17 0.81
N ILE A 401 -19.23 3.03 1.13
CA ILE A 401 -18.42 2.87 2.33
C ILE A 401 -16.95 3.12 1.97
N GLY A 402 -16.24 3.83 2.83
CA GLY A 402 -14.80 4.08 2.70
C GLY A 402 -14.18 4.43 4.04
N PHE A 403 -12.88 4.69 4.07
CA PHE A 403 -12.26 5.23 5.28
C PHE A 403 -12.77 6.65 5.55
N TYR A 404 -13.09 6.91 6.81
CA TYR A 404 -13.48 8.23 7.29
C TYR A 404 -12.34 9.23 7.26
N ALA A 405 -11.11 8.79 7.52
CA ALA A 405 -9.89 9.55 7.47
C ALA A 405 -9.10 9.30 6.18
N SER A 406 -8.28 10.25 5.77
CA SER A 406 -7.42 10.15 4.59
C SER A 406 -6.10 10.88 4.80
N ASN A 407 -5.03 10.40 4.15
CA ASN A 407 -3.77 11.13 4.06
C ASN A 407 -3.69 11.97 2.77
N SER A 408 -4.31 11.50 1.68
CA SER A 408 -4.13 12.06 0.34
C SER A 408 -5.12 13.14 -0.04
N GLN A 409 -6.25 13.18 0.64
CA GLN A 409 -7.29 14.15 0.36
C GLN A 409 -7.17 15.27 1.38
N GLY A 410 -6.86 16.47 0.91
CA GLY A 410 -6.79 17.63 1.79
C GLY A 410 -8.04 17.74 2.64
N TYR A 411 -7.85 17.88 3.93
CA TYR A 411 -8.91 17.87 4.95
C TYR A 411 -10.05 18.86 4.69
N GLU A 412 -9.83 19.81 3.81
CA GLU A 412 -10.71 20.98 3.64
C GLU A 412 -11.55 20.98 2.35
N SER A 413 -11.23 20.15 1.35
CA SER A 413 -11.80 20.37 0.00
C SER A 413 -12.57 19.21 -0.62
N SER A 414 -12.55 18.00 -0.06
CA SER A 414 -13.03 16.80 -0.78
C SER A 414 -14.12 16.01 -0.10
N GLY A 415 -14.82 16.59 0.84
CA GLY A 415 -15.91 15.92 1.57
C GLY A 415 -15.44 15.10 2.76
N TYR A 416 -14.16 15.12 3.08
CA TYR A 416 -13.65 14.64 4.35
C TYR A 416 -13.96 15.66 5.45
N ILE A 417 -14.23 15.16 6.64
CA ILE A 417 -14.65 16.02 7.75
C ILE A 417 -13.47 16.83 8.24
N GLU A 418 -13.67 18.16 8.35
CA GLU A 418 -12.71 19.08 8.93
C GLU A 418 -12.28 18.59 10.32
N GLY A 419 -10.97 18.48 10.54
CA GLY A 419 -10.41 17.99 11.80
C GLY A 419 -10.34 16.49 11.95
N ALA A 420 -10.67 15.69 10.91
CA ALA A 420 -10.37 14.28 10.91
C ALA A 420 -8.87 14.03 11.01
N ASN A 421 -8.48 12.97 11.71
CA ASN A 421 -7.08 12.57 11.77
C ASN A 421 -6.61 11.99 10.43
N PRO A 422 -5.29 11.95 10.17
CA PRO A 422 -4.76 11.12 9.10
C PRO A 422 -5.19 9.66 9.25
N LEU A 423 -5.40 8.97 8.13
CA LEU A 423 -5.65 7.53 8.11
C LEU A 423 -4.50 6.77 8.78
N LEU A 424 -3.27 7.14 8.41
CA LEU A 424 -2.04 6.60 8.99
C LEU A 424 -1.07 7.74 9.27
N GLN A 425 -0.53 7.78 10.47
CA GLN A 425 0.48 8.74 10.89
C GLN A 425 1.63 8.02 11.58
N TRP A 426 2.87 8.28 11.15
CA TRP A 426 4.04 7.83 11.88
C TRP A 426 4.29 8.74 13.07
N LEU A 427 4.66 8.16 14.21
CA LEU A 427 4.89 8.91 15.42
C LEU A 427 6.37 9.21 15.60
N ASP A 428 6.67 10.45 16.04
CA ASP A 428 8.05 10.92 16.22
C ASP A 428 8.58 10.48 17.58
N ALA A 429 9.68 9.74 17.58
CA ALA A 429 10.38 9.30 18.78
C ALA A 429 11.10 10.44 19.52
N SER A 430 11.29 11.59 18.87
CA SER A 430 12.05 12.72 19.42
C SER A 430 11.16 13.83 20.00
N SER A 431 9.84 13.73 19.85
CA SER A 431 8.90 14.78 20.24
C SER A 431 7.68 14.22 20.95
N SER A 432 7.28 14.87 22.06
CA SER A 432 6.01 14.64 22.72
C SER A 432 4.82 15.31 21.99
N SER A 433 5.08 16.04 20.92
CA SER A 433 4.06 16.71 20.10
C SER A 433 3.84 15.91 18.83
N SER A 434 2.65 15.39 18.67
CA SER A 434 2.22 14.67 17.47
C SER A 434 1.85 15.59 16.29
N LYS A 435 2.00 16.91 16.42
CA LYS A 435 1.78 17.86 15.33
C LYS A 435 2.86 17.77 14.25
N LEU A 436 3.07 16.57 13.73
CA LEU A 436 4.01 16.21 12.69
C LEU A 436 3.37 16.47 11.31
N ARG A 437 3.13 17.75 11.02
CA ARG A 437 2.44 18.10 9.78
C ARG A 437 3.37 18.27 8.57
N SER A 438 4.68 18.35 8.78
CA SER A 438 5.62 18.57 7.68
C SER A 438 7.00 18.10 8.09
N TYR A 439 7.33 16.84 7.83
CA TYR A 439 8.64 16.29 8.13
C TYR A 439 9.04 15.21 7.13
N PHE A 440 10.33 14.95 7.06
CA PHE A 440 10.87 13.77 6.40
C PHE A 440 11.42 12.81 7.45
N VAL A 441 11.13 11.54 7.28
CA VAL A 441 11.82 10.50 8.01
C VAL A 441 13.24 10.41 7.49
N ALA A 442 14.23 10.61 8.34
CA ALA A 442 15.62 10.52 7.94
C ALA A 442 16.51 10.06 9.07
N SER A 443 17.61 9.38 8.72
CA SER A 443 18.65 8.98 9.68
C SER A 443 19.34 10.17 10.34
N ASP A 444 19.33 11.32 9.71
CA ASP A 444 19.92 12.57 10.17
C ASP A 444 18.85 13.47 10.78
N ALA A 445 18.24 13.05 11.88
CA ALA A 445 17.30 13.85 12.65
C ALA A 445 17.87 15.26 12.93
N ASN A 446 17.00 16.26 12.92
CA ASN A 446 17.30 17.69 13.10
C ASN A 446 17.94 18.42 11.89
N LYS A 447 18.08 17.79 10.75
CA LYS A 447 18.39 18.49 9.50
C LYS A 447 17.12 19.00 8.83
N THR A 448 17.27 20.04 8.04
CA THR A 448 16.21 20.52 7.15
C THR A 448 16.51 20.13 5.71
N ILE A 449 15.47 19.80 4.97
CA ILE A 449 15.52 19.48 3.53
C ILE A 449 14.66 20.49 2.80
N GLN A 450 15.19 21.05 1.72
CA GLN A 450 14.42 21.92 0.81
C GLN A 450 13.86 21.05 -0.32
N GLN A 451 12.56 21.04 -0.48
CA GLN A 451 11.89 20.36 -1.58
C GLN A 451 10.71 21.19 -2.09
N ASN A 452 10.60 21.37 -3.40
CA ASN A 452 9.51 22.12 -4.03
C ASN A 452 9.29 23.55 -3.47
N GLY A 453 10.35 24.19 -2.94
CA GLY A 453 10.28 25.51 -2.35
C GLY A 453 9.85 25.55 -0.88
N TYR A 454 9.64 24.41 -0.24
CA TYR A 454 9.33 24.30 1.18
C TYR A 454 10.50 23.73 1.98
N GLU A 455 10.59 24.13 3.23
CA GLU A 455 11.56 23.60 4.18
C GLU A 455 10.88 22.55 5.07
N TYR A 456 11.47 21.35 5.11
CA TYR A 456 11.01 20.25 5.92
C TYR A 456 12.03 19.87 6.97
N GLN A 457 11.59 19.62 8.18
CA GLN A 457 12.44 19.08 9.22
C GLN A 457 12.57 17.56 9.07
N CYS A 458 13.78 17.05 9.22
CA CYS A 458 14.01 15.62 9.34
C CYS A 458 13.71 15.15 10.77
N ARG A 459 12.96 14.06 10.90
CA ARG A 459 12.56 13.48 12.18
C ARG A 459 12.98 12.03 12.31
N ASP A 460 13.30 11.66 13.53
CA ASP A 460 13.57 10.26 13.88
C ASP A 460 12.26 9.61 14.35
N VAL A 461 11.82 8.60 13.62
CA VAL A 461 10.59 7.85 13.91
C VAL A 461 10.90 6.51 14.60
N LEU A 462 12.16 6.26 14.93
CA LEU A 462 12.58 5.01 15.55
C LEU A 462 12.79 5.17 17.05
N PHE A 463 11.90 4.59 17.81
CA PHE A 463 12.03 4.51 19.26
C PHE A 463 13.16 3.56 19.63
N GLN A 464 14.10 4.07 20.41
CA GLN A 464 15.26 3.36 20.93
C GLN A 464 15.04 2.93 22.37
N ARG A 465 15.97 2.15 22.92
CA ARG A 465 15.94 1.73 24.32
C ARG A 465 15.68 2.91 25.28
N GLY A 466 14.71 2.74 26.17
CA GLY A 466 14.28 3.74 27.14
C GLY A 466 13.26 4.75 26.60
N GLN A 467 12.95 4.74 25.30
CA GLN A 467 11.91 5.57 24.69
C GLN A 467 10.59 4.81 24.60
N GLY A 468 9.49 5.56 24.57
CA GLY A 468 8.13 5.04 24.51
C GLY A 468 7.14 6.14 24.84
N PHE A 469 5.90 5.78 25.16
CA PHE A 469 4.88 6.72 25.59
C PHE A 469 4.53 6.50 27.07
N GLU A 470 4.48 7.58 27.81
CA GLU A 470 3.92 7.60 29.16
C GLU A 470 2.52 8.23 29.10
N GLY A 471 1.49 7.39 29.15
CA GLY A 471 0.11 7.82 29.25
C GLY A 471 -0.37 8.77 28.15
N ASP A 472 -1.11 9.80 28.54
CA ASP A 472 -1.64 10.86 27.65
C ASP A 472 -0.57 11.89 27.20
N ALA A 473 0.73 11.58 27.32
CA ALA A 473 1.83 12.47 26.95
C ALA A 473 1.76 12.95 25.46
N PHE A 474 1.08 12.18 24.63
CA PHE A 474 0.74 12.58 23.26
C PHE A 474 -0.72 13.02 23.22
N SER A 475 -0.96 14.34 23.44
CA SER A 475 -2.32 14.92 23.39
C SER A 475 -3.09 14.62 22.11
N ASP A 476 -2.39 14.27 21.04
CA ASP A 476 -2.96 13.96 19.73
C ASP A 476 -3.23 12.45 19.52
N LEU A 477 -2.89 11.60 20.50
CA LEU A 477 -3.31 10.20 20.54
C LEU A 477 -4.67 10.01 21.23
N ARG A 478 -5.44 11.09 21.34
CA ARG A 478 -6.84 10.99 21.77
C ARG A 478 -7.64 10.37 20.65
N PHE A 479 -8.11 9.17 20.89
CA PHE A 479 -9.11 8.54 20.08
C PHE A 479 -10.50 9.11 20.39
N SER A 480 -11.40 9.00 19.42
CA SER A 480 -12.79 9.47 19.59
C SER A 480 -13.52 8.80 20.76
N ASN A 481 -13.11 7.60 21.14
CA ASN A 481 -13.70 6.77 22.19
C ASN A 481 -12.77 6.48 23.39
N GLY A 482 -11.74 7.29 23.60
CA GLY A 482 -10.85 7.16 24.77
C GLY A 482 -9.37 7.34 24.45
N SER A 483 -8.52 6.90 25.37
CA SER A 483 -7.06 6.93 25.23
C SER A 483 -6.53 5.65 24.59
N VAL A 484 -5.22 5.64 24.24
CA VAL A 484 -4.48 4.41 23.87
C VAL A 484 -4.63 3.32 24.94
N GLY A 485 -4.85 3.70 26.18
CA GLY A 485 -5.09 2.79 27.30
C GLY A 485 -3.83 2.16 27.87
N PHE A 486 -2.68 2.36 27.26
CA PHE A 486 -1.41 1.76 27.66
C PHE A 486 -0.26 2.77 27.58
N SER A 487 0.63 2.72 28.58
CA SER A 487 2.00 3.19 28.45
C SER A 487 2.85 2.06 27.91
N TRP A 488 3.85 2.38 27.10
CA TRP A 488 4.79 1.40 26.60
C TRP A 488 6.21 1.96 26.52
N LYS A 489 7.19 1.07 26.58
CA LYS A 489 8.59 1.42 26.58
C LYS A 489 9.43 0.36 25.89
N VAL A 490 10.40 0.79 25.09
CA VAL A 490 11.39 -0.08 24.48
C VAL A 490 12.45 -0.44 25.51
N GLU A 491 12.53 -1.69 25.90
CA GLU A 491 13.50 -2.19 26.88
C GLU A 491 14.82 -2.58 26.22
N GLU A 492 14.75 -3.08 24.99
CA GLU A 492 15.94 -3.50 24.23
C GLU A 492 15.71 -3.35 22.73
N VAL A 493 16.78 -2.97 22.01
CA VAL A 493 16.86 -2.99 20.56
C VAL A 493 18.08 -3.82 20.17
N GLY A 494 17.82 -5.01 19.63
CA GLY A 494 18.85 -5.89 19.08
C GLY A 494 19.00 -5.72 17.57
N SER A 495 19.77 -6.59 16.95
CA SER A 495 19.91 -6.64 15.49
C SER A 495 18.72 -7.33 14.80
N THR A 496 18.06 -8.25 15.46
CA THR A 496 16.98 -9.09 14.91
C THR A 496 15.70 -9.03 15.71
N PHE A 497 15.67 -8.34 16.83
CA PHE A 497 14.51 -8.22 17.70
C PHE A 497 14.50 -6.90 18.46
N ALA A 498 13.31 -6.51 18.94
CA ALA A 498 13.13 -5.50 19.98
C ALA A 498 12.24 -6.05 21.10
N ARG A 499 12.51 -5.65 22.33
CA ARG A 499 11.70 -5.98 23.52
C ARG A 499 10.96 -4.74 24.00
N ILE A 500 9.66 -4.89 24.25
CA ILE A 500 8.76 -3.79 24.59
C ILE A 500 7.95 -4.18 25.81
N SER A 501 7.91 -3.33 26.83
CA SER A 501 7.07 -3.48 28.02
C SER A 501 5.84 -2.60 27.93
N PHE A 502 4.77 -3.04 28.54
CA PHE A 502 3.46 -2.37 28.57
C PHE A 502 2.89 -2.32 29.97
N GLN A 503 2.21 -1.21 30.27
CA GLN A 503 1.44 -1.03 31.49
C GLN A 503 0.10 -0.36 31.15
N PRO A 504 -1.04 -0.88 31.64
CA PRO A 504 -2.31 -0.19 31.52
C PRO A 504 -2.24 1.18 32.18
N ILE A 505 -2.89 2.16 31.58
CA ILE A 505 -3.10 3.47 32.18
C ILE A 505 -4.32 3.36 33.11
N PRO A 506 -4.24 3.81 34.34
CA PRO A 506 -5.36 3.75 35.32
C PRO A 506 -6.62 4.47 34.83
#